data_7092529b56b4ce01ed0fdc73947ec70e
#
_entry.id   7092529b56b4ce01ed0fdc73947ec70e
#
_cell.length_a   1.000
_cell.length_b   1.000
_cell.length_c   1.000
_cell.angle_alpha   90.00
_cell.angle_beta   90.00
_cell.angle_gamma   90.00
#
_symmetry.space_group_name_H-M   'P 1'
#
loop_
_entity.id
_entity.type
_entity.pdbx_description
1 polymer ?
#
loop_
_entity_poly.entity_id
_entity_poly.type
_entity_poly.pdbx_seq_one_letter_code
_entity_poly.pdbx_strand_id
1 'polypeptide(L)'
;MPEEYRVTPQPPQPERPDPSKHIHIESSMVSPARFAGLVLPHGTTSVVADPHEIANVHGLEGIRYMLENGRHLPLNIFIALPSCVPATPFEDSGAVLSAEELEELIDDPKVTGIGEMMNFPGVVSGDYDVLAKIQLGTSHGKIVDGHAPGLLGRDLDAYLVTGITNTHECATLEEMRENLRRGSYILIREGSAAKNLRTLLPGVTPGNARRCAFCCDDRHIEDIVSDGHMDNHLRLAVGMGMDPVQAITMCTLNAAECFGLRNKGAIAPGRDADFILVDDLKAFRVRKVFTAGRLIAEDGRVLIPLDDAAAGAPSHSIHLKPLAEDALSLPVRTGKARVIGIEPASLVTKSLVREVNTDDAGCFQSALNPGLTKIAVIERHKRTGKLGIGILEGYGLTGGAIATTISHDSHNIVVAGDNDPDMLLAVRELADMGGGIVSVHGGSIRRLPLPIAGLMTSADPQEVNAVLHDMLVAARAELGIPEDVEPFMTLSFMALPVIPELKLTARGLFNVNTFSFVGVEAD
;
A
#
# COMPACT_ATOMS: atom_id res chain seq x y z
N MET A 1 9.91 53.51 -29.28
CA MET A 1 10.06 52.33 -28.44
C MET A 1 10.67 51.22 -29.28
N PRO A 2 11.78 50.63 -28.92
CA PRO A 2 12.47 49.63 -29.75
C PRO A 2 11.66 48.35 -29.86
N GLU A 3 11.66 47.74 -31.05
CA GLU A 3 10.91 46.50 -31.41
C GLU A 3 11.48 45.22 -30.75
N GLU A 4 12.37 45.32 -29.79
CA GLU A 4 13.17 44.19 -29.27
C GLU A 4 12.50 43.36 -28.15
N TYR A 5 11.26 43.67 -27.78
CA TYR A 5 10.53 42.92 -26.75
C TYR A 5 9.22 42.28 -27.23
N ARG A 6 9.19 41.75 -28.45
CA ARG A 6 8.13 40.83 -28.84
C ARG A 6 8.43 39.45 -28.22
N VAL A 7 7.82 39.18 -27.08
CA VAL A 7 7.70 37.83 -26.57
C VAL A 7 6.85 37.02 -27.56
N THR A 8 7.50 36.25 -28.42
CA THR A 8 6.83 35.21 -29.21
C THR A 8 6.21 34.23 -28.22
N PRO A 9 4.91 33.93 -28.29
CA PRO A 9 4.34 32.85 -27.47
C PRO A 9 5.13 31.57 -27.79
N GLN A 10 5.79 31.01 -26.80
CA GLN A 10 6.33 29.67 -26.95
C GLN A 10 5.15 28.71 -27.19
N PRO A 11 5.32 27.68 -28.05
CA PRO A 11 4.32 26.65 -28.18
C PRO A 11 4.04 26.07 -26.81
N PRO A 12 2.79 25.65 -26.53
CA PRO A 12 2.44 25.07 -25.25
C PRO A 12 3.40 23.90 -24.98
N GLN A 13 4.22 24.06 -23.96
CA GLN A 13 5.03 22.94 -23.47
C GLN A 13 4.08 21.90 -22.92
N PRO A 14 4.36 20.59 -23.08
CA PRO A 14 3.51 19.56 -22.53
C PRO A 14 3.29 19.82 -21.03
N GLU A 15 2.04 19.77 -20.63
CA GLU A 15 1.62 19.96 -19.24
C GLU A 15 2.44 19.05 -18.34
N ARG A 16 3.17 19.63 -17.41
CA ARG A 16 3.97 18.90 -16.43
C ARG A 16 3.21 18.85 -15.11
N PRO A 17 3.19 17.69 -14.48
CA PRO A 17 2.29 17.39 -13.37
C PRO A 17 2.62 18.05 -12.02
N ASP A 18 1.64 18.02 -11.13
CA ASP A 18 1.48 18.58 -9.79
C ASP A 18 1.78 17.58 -8.67
N PRO A 19 2.24 17.98 -7.52
CA PRO A 19 2.59 17.03 -6.49
C PRO A 19 1.64 16.95 -5.32
N SER A 20 1.39 15.77 -4.92
CA SER A 20 1.34 15.36 -3.53
C SER A 20 1.60 13.85 -3.40
N LYS A 21 2.47 13.47 -2.52
CA LYS A 21 2.56 12.32 -1.63
C LYS A 21 2.47 10.92 -2.24
N HIS A 22 3.48 10.14 -1.97
CA HIS A 22 3.49 8.69 -2.09
C HIS A 22 2.27 8.06 -1.39
N ILE A 23 1.47 7.29 -2.13
CA ILE A 23 0.26 6.62 -1.65
C ILE A 23 -0.06 5.40 -2.54
N HIS A 24 -0.70 4.41 -1.94
CA HIS A 24 -1.36 3.31 -2.64
C HIS A 24 -2.87 3.54 -2.57
N ILE A 25 -3.49 3.92 -3.71
CA ILE A 25 -4.95 4.18 -3.75
C ILE A 25 -5.72 2.89 -3.45
N GLU A 26 -5.19 1.76 -3.88
CA GLU A 26 -5.75 0.42 -3.70
C GLU A 26 -5.98 0.10 -2.23
N SER A 27 -5.11 0.56 -1.34
CA SER A 27 -5.25 0.36 0.12
C SER A 27 -6.51 1.00 0.71
N SER A 28 -7.10 1.98 0.01
CA SER A 28 -8.42 2.53 0.38
C SER A 28 -9.58 1.61 0.01
N MET A 29 -9.33 0.52 -0.73
CA MET A 29 -10.33 -0.46 -1.23
C MET A 29 -11.36 0.12 -2.20
N VAL A 30 -11.21 1.35 -2.66
CA VAL A 30 -12.16 1.99 -3.60
C VAL A 30 -11.47 2.49 -4.86
N SER A 31 -12.23 2.60 -5.95
CA SER A 31 -11.74 3.08 -7.24
C SER A 31 -11.18 4.51 -7.15
N PRO A 32 -10.33 4.95 -8.10
CA PRO A 32 -9.78 6.30 -8.13
C PRO A 32 -10.84 7.41 -8.02
N ALA A 33 -12.01 7.24 -8.65
CA ALA A 33 -13.09 8.22 -8.56
C ALA A 33 -13.70 8.27 -7.15
N ARG A 34 -13.90 7.12 -6.52
CA ARG A 34 -14.40 7.03 -5.14
C ARG A 34 -13.39 7.52 -4.13
N PHE A 35 -12.12 7.22 -4.34
CA PHE A 35 -11.01 7.77 -3.56
C PHE A 35 -10.97 9.30 -3.65
N ALA A 36 -11.12 9.88 -4.85
CA ALA A 36 -11.21 11.32 -5.00
C ALA A 36 -12.36 11.91 -4.17
N GLY A 37 -13.51 11.24 -4.14
CA GLY A 37 -14.66 11.62 -3.31
C GLY A 37 -14.36 11.64 -1.81
N LEU A 38 -13.49 10.74 -1.34
CA LEU A 38 -13.07 10.68 0.05
C LEU A 38 -12.07 11.79 0.41
N VAL A 39 -11.06 12.05 -0.43
CA VAL A 39 -9.92 12.89 -0.01
C VAL A 39 -10.05 14.37 -0.40
N LEU A 40 -10.83 14.70 -1.43
CA LEU A 40 -11.08 16.11 -1.82
C LEU A 40 -11.71 16.92 -0.69
N PRO A 41 -12.73 16.43 0.07
CA PRO A 41 -13.28 17.16 1.21
C PRO A 41 -12.27 17.46 2.32
N HIS A 42 -11.21 16.67 2.40
CA HIS A 42 -10.08 16.86 3.32
C HIS A 42 -8.98 17.78 2.76
N GLY A 43 -9.21 18.40 1.60
CA GLY A 43 -8.30 19.38 1.01
C GLY A 43 -7.12 18.78 0.23
N THR A 44 -7.10 17.49 0.00
CA THR A 44 -6.11 16.86 -0.88
C THR A 44 -6.53 17.05 -2.32
N THR A 45 -5.76 17.84 -3.08
CA THR A 45 -6.05 18.18 -4.48
C THR A 45 -5.20 17.39 -5.48
N SER A 46 -4.17 16.73 -5.00
CA SER A 46 -3.24 15.97 -5.84
C SER A 46 -2.59 14.82 -5.07
N VAL A 47 -2.28 13.72 -5.75
CA VAL A 47 -1.56 12.56 -5.21
C VAL A 47 -0.57 12.00 -6.23
N VAL A 48 0.54 11.45 -5.76
CA VAL A 48 1.42 10.57 -6.54
C VAL A 48 1.18 9.15 -6.03
N ALA A 49 0.56 8.33 -6.86
CA ALA A 49 0.23 6.96 -6.52
C ALA A 49 1.26 6.00 -7.15
N ASP A 50 1.72 5.04 -6.36
CA ASP A 50 2.43 3.87 -6.86
C ASP A 50 1.43 2.69 -6.92
N PRO A 51 0.91 2.34 -8.11
CA PRO A 51 -0.09 1.30 -8.24
C PRO A 51 0.54 -0.11 -8.35
N HIS A 52 1.50 -0.43 -7.48
CA HIS A 52 2.17 -1.73 -7.57
C HIS A 52 1.23 -2.89 -7.18
N GLU A 53 0.22 -2.63 -6.37
CA GLU A 53 -0.74 -3.66 -5.97
C GLU A 53 -1.55 -4.16 -7.16
N ILE A 54 -2.22 -3.26 -7.89
CA ILE A 54 -2.97 -3.65 -9.09
C ILE A 54 -2.04 -4.13 -10.21
N ALA A 55 -0.81 -3.62 -10.28
CA ALA A 55 0.19 -4.07 -11.23
C ALA A 55 0.65 -5.51 -10.94
N ASN A 56 0.74 -5.94 -9.69
CA ASN A 56 1.00 -7.32 -9.31
C ASN A 56 -0.10 -8.28 -9.79
N VAL A 57 -1.32 -7.78 -9.97
CA VAL A 57 -2.46 -8.59 -10.46
C VAL A 57 -2.58 -8.55 -11.98
N HIS A 58 -2.52 -7.37 -12.60
CA HIS A 58 -2.84 -7.14 -14.01
C HIS A 58 -1.72 -6.50 -14.83
N GLY A 59 -0.52 -6.35 -14.29
CA GLY A 59 0.62 -5.78 -15.00
C GLY A 59 0.37 -4.36 -15.52
N LEU A 60 0.79 -4.07 -16.75
CA LEU A 60 0.59 -2.77 -17.40
C LEU A 60 -0.88 -2.38 -17.55
N GLU A 61 -1.79 -3.35 -17.71
CA GLU A 61 -3.23 -3.05 -17.81
C GLU A 61 -3.76 -2.44 -16.51
N GLY A 62 -3.29 -2.93 -15.36
CA GLY A 62 -3.60 -2.35 -14.05
C GLY A 62 -3.11 -0.91 -13.93
N ILE A 63 -1.88 -0.63 -14.36
CA ILE A 63 -1.32 0.72 -14.37
C ILE A 63 -2.11 1.63 -15.31
N ARG A 64 -2.44 1.17 -16.51
CA ARG A 64 -3.26 1.92 -17.47
C ARG A 64 -4.65 2.24 -16.91
N TYR A 65 -5.27 1.29 -16.21
CA TYR A 65 -6.55 1.53 -15.53
C TYR A 65 -6.45 2.69 -14.54
N MET A 66 -5.42 2.72 -13.69
CA MET A 66 -5.22 3.80 -12.71
C MET A 66 -4.95 5.14 -13.40
N LEU A 67 -4.14 5.17 -14.46
CA LEU A 67 -3.87 6.35 -15.28
C LEU A 67 -5.15 6.91 -15.90
N GLU A 68 -5.91 6.09 -16.62
CA GLU A 68 -7.10 6.55 -17.36
C GLU A 68 -8.22 7.01 -16.41
N ASN A 69 -8.44 6.30 -15.30
CA ASN A 69 -9.42 6.74 -14.29
C ASN A 69 -9.00 8.02 -13.59
N GLY A 70 -7.71 8.28 -13.44
CA GLY A 70 -7.19 9.51 -12.85
C GLY A 70 -7.29 10.76 -13.75
N ARG A 71 -7.35 10.59 -15.08
CA ARG A 71 -7.22 11.71 -16.03
C ARG A 71 -8.35 12.75 -15.97
N HIS A 72 -9.55 12.30 -15.68
CA HIS A 72 -10.77 13.14 -15.77
C HIS A 72 -11.27 13.63 -14.41
N LEU A 73 -10.58 13.25 -13.36
CA LEU A 73 -10.95 13.62 -12.00
C LEU A 73 -10.46 15.04 -11.65
N PRO A 74 -11.16 15.75 -10.78
CA PRO A 74 -10.69 17.01 -10.23
C PRO A 74 -9.53 16.80 -9.22
N LEU A 75 -9.34 15.59 -8.69
CA LEU A 75 -8.15 15.18 -8.00
C LEU A 75 -7.06 14.90 -9.04
N ASN A 76 -5.94 15.58 -8.93
CA ASN A 76 -4.80 15.29 -9.79
C ASN A 76 -4.12 13.99 -9.31
N ILE A 77 -4.31 12.90 -10.04
CA ILE A 77 -3.63 11.62 -9.79
C ILE A 77 -2.44 11.53 -10.74
N PHE A 78 -1.27 11.40 -10.18
CA PHE A 78 -0.02 11.10 -10.87
C PHE A 78 0.43 9.71 -10.50
N ILE A 79 1.14 9.05 -11.40
CA ILE A 79 1.58 7.67 -11.23
C ILE A 79 3.11 7.64 -11.16
N ALA A 80 3.63 6.97 -10.14
CA ALA A 80 4.97 6.45 -10.12
C ALA A 80 4.91 5.00 -10.62
N LEU A 81 5.66 4.64 -11.67
CA LEU A 81 5.60 3.31 -12.26
C LEU A 81 6.22 2.28 -11.29
N PRO A 82 5.52 1.21 -10.94
CA PRO A 82 5.99 0.24 -9.97
C PRO A 82 7.34 -0.37 -10.30
N SER A 83 8.27 -0.31 -9.37
CA SER A 83 9.61 -0.87 -9.52
C SER A 83 9.66 -2.37 -9.24
N CYS A 84 8.79 -2.85 -8.36
CA CYS A 84 8.85 -4.18 -7.75
C CYS A 84 7.55 -4.97 -8.03
N VAL A 85 7.45 -5.54 -9.22
CA VAL A 85 6.36 -6.43 -9.64
C VAL A 85 6.97 -7.70 -10.21
N PRO A 86 6.99 -8.80 -9.42
CA PRO A 86 6.69 -8.90 -7.98
C PRO A 86 7.77 -8.26 -7.08
N ALA A 87 7.47 -8.12 -5.79
CA ALA A 87 8.41 -7.59 -4.79
C ALA A 87 9.66 -8.47 -4.67
N THR A 88 9.50 -9.79 -4.77
CA THR A 88 10.60 -10.77 -4.74
C THR A 88 10.41 -11.88 -5.78
N PRO A 89 11.50 -12.57 -6.20
CA PRO A 89 11.41 -13.73 -7.08
C PRO A 89 10.82 -14.98 -6.38
N PHE A 90 10.52 -14.90 -5.09
CA PHE A 90 9.97 -16.00 -4.28
C PHE A 90 8.44 -16.02 -4.24
N GLU A 91 7.80 -15.08 -4.91
CA GLU A 91 6.35 -14.96 -5.00
C GLU A 91 5.82 -15.40 -6.36
N ASP A 92 4.54 -15.68 -6.41
CA ASP A 92 3.80 -15.93 -7.65
C ASP A 92 2.76 -14.81 -7.82
N SER A 93 3.08 -13.81 -8.62
CA SER A 93 2.20 -12.68 -8.96
C SER A 93 1.49 -12.89 -10.30
N GLY A 94 0.49 -12.07 -10.60
CA GLY A 94 -0.20 -12.05 -11.89
C GLY A 94 0.71 -11.61 -13.02
N ALA A 95 1.61 -10.66 -12.77
CA ALA A 95 2.55 -10.13 -13.74
C ALA A 95 3.99 -10.11 -13.21
N VAL A 96 4.92 -9.92 -14.14
CA VAL A 96 6.31 -9.55 -13.89
C VAL A 96 6.58 -8.36 -14.78
N LEU A 97 7.05 -7.25 -14.26
CA LEU A 97 7.33 -6.04 -15.05
C LEU A 97 8.83 -5.76 -15.11
N SER A 98 9.36 -5.74 -16.30
CA SER A 98 10.73 -5.33 -16.61
C SER A 98 10.81 -3.83 -16.91
N ALA A 99 12.03 -3.29 -17.00
CA ALA A 99 12.25 -1.91 -17.43
C ALA A 99 11.74 -1.65 -18.85
N GLU A 100 11.87 -2.63 -19.78
CA GLU A 100 11.40 -2.54 -21.17
C GLU A 100 9.86 -2.41 -21.23
N GLU A 101 9.13 -3.15 -20.39
CA GLU A 101 7.67 -3.03 -20.34
C GLU A 101 7.23 -1.67 -19.75
N LEU A 102 7.91 -1.18 -18.72
CA LEU A 102 7.63 0.12 -18.11
C LEU A 102 7.95 1.31 -19.05
N GLU A 103 8.88 1.13 -20.00
CA GLU A 103 9.22 2.15 -21.00
C GLU A 103 8.02 2.58 -21.84
N GLU A 104 7.03 1.71 -22.03
CA GLU A 104 5.79 2.06 -22.75
C GLU A 104 5.01 3.23 -22.09
N LEU A 105 5.19 3.44 -20.79
CA LEU A 105 4.40 4.41 -20.01
C LEU A 105 5.24 5.56 -19.47
N ILE A 106 6.57 5.49 -19.50
CA ILE A 106 7.44 6.45 -18.81
C ILE A 106 7.25 7.90 -19.32
N ASP A 107 6.93 8.08 -20.58
CA ASP A 107 6.75 9.40 -21.20
C ASP A 107 5.33 9.96 -21.03
N ASP A 108 4.40 9.20 -20.44
CA ASP A 108 3.07 9.73 -20.13
C ASP A 108 3.19 10.98 -19.22
N PRO A 109 2.48 12.08 -19.54
CA PRO A 109 2.57 13.32 -18.75
C PRO A 109 2.07 13.17 -17.30
N LYS A 110 1.28 12.15 -17.00
CA LYS A 110 0.85 11.84 -15.63
C LYS A 110 1.81 10.91 -14.89
N VAL A 111 2.87 10.41 -15.53
CA VAL A 111 3.91 9.60 -14.91
C VAL A 111 5.01 10.49 -14.35
N THR A 112 5.25 10.43 -13.05
CA THR A 112 6.30 11.18 -12.34
C THR A 112 7.66 10.51 -12.42
N GLY A 113 7.68 9.18 -12.51
CA GLY A 113 8.92 8.40 -12.54
C GLY A 113 8.71 6.95 -12.16
N ILE A 114 9.73 6.39 -11.54
CA ILE A 114 9.71 5.03 -11.01
C ILE A 114 9.26 5.08 -9.54
N GLY A 115 8.37 4.20 -9.17
CA GLY A 115 7.84 4.03 -7.83
C GLY A 115 8.86 3.45 -6.85
N GLU A 116 8.42 3.21 -5.65
CA GLU A 116 9.26 2.83 -4.53
C GLU A 116 10.20 1.64 -4.85
N MET A 117 11.49 1.88 -4.70
CA MET A 117 12.51 0.89 -4.98
C MET A 117 12.72 -0.04 -3.77
N MET A 118 11.76 -0.96 -3.56
CA MET A 118 11.76 -1.90 -2.44
C MET A 118 12.91 -2.91 -2.48
N ASN A 119 13.39 -3.28 -3.67
CA ASN A 119 14.52 -4.20 -3.79
C ASN A 119 15.86 -3.48 -3.56
N PHE A 120 16.01 -2.82 -2.39
CA PHE A 120 17.28 -2.18 -2.01
C PHE A 120 18.46 -3.18 -1.93
N PRO A 121 18.30 -4.46 -1.55
CA PRO A 121 19.39 -5.42 -1.64
C PRO A 121 19.90 -5.61 -3.08
N GLY A 122 18.98 -5.64 -4.04
CA GLY A 122 19.31 -5.71 -5.47
C GLY A 122 20.06 -4.46 -5.95
N VAL A 123 19.65 -3.27 -5.49
CA VAL A 123 20.39 -2.02 -5.79
C VAL A 123 21.81 -2.09 -5.26
N VAL A 124 22.00 -2.45 -3.99
CA VAL A 124 23.31 -2.51 -3.32
C VAL A 124 24.20 -3.60 -3.94
N SER A 125 23.65 -4.72 -4.36
CA SER A 125 24.38 -5.81 -5.00
C SER A 125 24.63 -5.61 -6.49
N GLY A 126 24.01 -4.60 -7.12
CA GLY A 126 24.17 -4.30 -8.53
C GLY A 126 23.35 -5.21 -9.45
N ASP A 127 22.16 -5.61 -9.02
CA ASP A 127 21.22 -6.40 -9.84
C ASP A 127 20.86 -5.64 -11.12
N TYR A 128 21.01 -6.33 -12.27
CA TYR A 128 20.83 -5.71 -13.58
C TYR A 128 19.42 -5.19 -13.83
N ASP A 129 18.41 -5.96 -13.51
CA ASP A 129 17.00 -5.62 -13.72
C ASP A 129 16.58 -4.42 -12.85
N VAL A 130 17.02 -4.43 -11.60
CA VAL A 130 16.76 -3.34 -10.65
C VAL A 130 17.42 -2.04 -11.13
N LEU A 131 18.69 -2.10 -11.53
CA LEU A 131 19.42 -0.94 -12.05
C LEU A 131 18.86 -0.45 -13.38
N ALA A 132 18.35 -1.34 -14.25
CA ALA A 132 17.71 -0.97 -15.51
C ALA A 132 16.45 -0.12 -15.28
N LYS A 133 15.63 -0.43 -14.29
CA LYS A 133 14.47 0.37 -13.90
C LYS A 133 14.85 1.75 -13.36
N ILE A 134 15.88 1.81 -12.53
CA ILE A 134 16.42 3.09 -12.05
C ILE A 134 16.95 3.94 -13.24
N GLN A 135 17.68 3.30 -14.16
CA GLN A 135 18.19 3.95 -15.35
C GLN A 135 17.07 4.46 -16.26
N LEU A 136 15.99 3.71 -16.41
CA LEU A 136 14.80 4.14 -17.15
C LEU A 136 14.27 5.47 -16.59
N GLY A 137 14.04 5.57 -15.29
CA GLY A 137 13.59 6.81 -14.66
C GLY A 137 14.58 7.96 -14.86
N THR A 138 15.84 7.75 -14.52
CA THR A 138 16.88 8.81 -14.54
C THR A 138 17.21 9.29 -15.95
N SER A 139 17.24 8.41 -16.97
CA SER A 139 17.51 8.78 -18.37
C SER A 139 16.37 9.62 -18.99
N HIS A 140 15.13 9.48 -18.52
CA HIS A 140 13.99 10.31 -18.90
C HIS A 140 13.84 11.58 -18.03
N GLY A 141 14.78 11.85 -17.13
CA GLY A 141 14.73 13.00 -16.22
C GLY A 141 13.57 12.95 -15.22
N LYS A 142 13.12 11.73 -14.93
CA LYS A 142 12.04 11.43 -13.99
C LYS A 142 12.61 11.08 -12.61
N ILE A 143 11.75 11.12 -11.59
CA ILE A 143 12.11 10.77 -10.21
C ILE A 143 12.23 9.24 -10.07
N VAL A 144 13.10 8.80 -9.18
CA VAL A 144 13.10 7.43 -8.66
C VAL A 144 12.80 7.50 -7.17
N ASP A 145 11.66 6.96 -6.77
CA ASP A 145 11.19 6.93 -5.40
C ASP A 145 11.93 5.83 -4.60
N GLY A 146 12.13 6.03 -3.32
CA GLY A 146 12.93 5.15 -2.50
C GLY A 146 12.13 4.47 -1.38
N HIS A 147 12.56 3.22 -1.11
CA HIS A 147 12.05 2.37 -0.04
C HIS A 147 13.22 1.55 0.52
N ALA A 148 13.79 1.97 1.62
CA ALA A 148 14.99 1.32 2.19
C ALA A 148 14.95 1.33 3.72
N PRO A 149 14.09 0.51 4.35
CA PRO A 149 13.99 0.44 5.81
C PRO A 149 15.30 -0.07 6.42
N GLY A 150 15.78 0.62 7.45
CA GLY A 150 16.98 0.24 8.20
C GLY A 150 18.31 0.37 7.45
N LEU A 151 18.32 0.89 6.20
CA LEU A 151 19.54 1.00 5.41
C LEU A 151 20.39 2.19 5.86
N LEU A 152 21.64 1.95 6.23
CA LEU A 152 22.56 2.94 6.79
C LEU A 152 23.96 2.80 6.17
N GLY A 153 24.82 3.80 6.44
CA GLY A 153 26.24 3.75 6.11
C GLY A 153 26.52 3.61 4.61
N ARG A 154 27.44 2.71 4.24
CA ARG A 154 27.89 2.50 2.86
C ARG A 154 26.82 1.92 1.95
N ASP A 155 25.93 1.11 2.48
CA ASP A 155 24.84 0.51 1.70
C ASP A 155 23.81 1.59 1.34
N LEU A 156 23.56 2.55 2.23
CA LEU A 156 22.76 3.72 1.91
C LEU A 156 23.45 4.62 0.88
N ASP A 157 24.79 4.77 0.92
CA ASP A 157 25.53 5.48 -0.11
C ASP A 157 25.38 4.80 -1.47
N ALA A 158 25.51 3.47 -1.52
CA ALA A 158 25.34 2.69 -2.74
C ALA A 158 23.91 2.78 -3.31
N TYR A 159 22.92 2.82 -2.43
CA TYR A 159 21.53 2.98 -2.82
C TYR A 159 21.24 4.36 -3.43
N LEU A 160 21.65 5.43 -2.77
CA LEU A 160 21.37 6.80 -3.20
C LEU A 160 22.18 7.26 -4.41
N VAL A 161 23.40 6.76 -4.61
CA VAL A 161 24.25 7.14 -5.77
C VAL A 161 23.65 6.72 -7.11
N THR A 162 22.71 5.78 -7.13
CA THR A 162 22.01 5.32 -8.33
C THR A 162 21.00 6.34 -8.87
N GLY A 163 20.66 7.38 -8.10
CA GLY A 163 19.70 8.42 -8.50
C GLY A 163 18.38 8.39 -7.75
N ILE A 164 18.25 7.53 -6.75
CA ILE A 164 17.11 7.52 -5.82
C ILE A 164 17.18 8.78 -4.95
N THR A 165 16.05 9.49 -4.79
CA THR A 165 16.03 10.86 -4.26
C THR A 165 15.36 11.03 -2.91
N ASN A 166 14.60 10.04 -2.45
CA ASN A 166 13.79 10.14 -1.24
C ASN A 166 13.63 8.78 -0.54
N THR A 167 12.99 8.77 0.62
CA THR A 167 12.49 7.57 1.30
C THR A 167 11.34 7.94 2.24
N HIS A 168 10.36 7.03 2.39
CA HIS A 168 9.27 7.12 3.37
C HIS A 168 9.41 6.10 4.51
N GLU A 169 10.43 5.24 4.46
CA GLU A 169 10.61 4.10 5.37
C GLU A 169 11.37 4.41 6.66
N CYS A 170 11.84 5.63 6.86
CA CYS A 170 12.49 5.97 8.13
C CYS A 170 11.57 5.76 9.32
N ALA A 171 11.95 4.89 10.25
CA ALA A 171 11.25 4.64 11.51
C ALA A 171 11.94 5.29 12.72
N THR A 172 13.19 5.68 12.59
CA THR A 172 14.01 6.26 13.67
C THR A 172 14.62 7.61 13.26
N LEU A 173 14.97 8.41 14.28
CA LEU A 173 15.69 9.68 14.05
C LEU A 173 17.09 9.46 13.49
N GLU A 174 17.69 8.32 13.71
CA GLU A 174 19.01 7.98 13.15
C GLU A 174 18.92 7.78 11.65
N GLU A 175 18.00 6.94 11.18
CA GLU A 175 17.72 6.74 9.75
C GLU A 175 17.40 8.07 9.05
N MET A 176 16.51 8.87 9.65
CA MET A 176 16.16 10.19 9.13
C MET A 176 17.40 11.09 8.97
N ARG A 177 18.27 11.16 9.99
CA ARG A 177 19.49 12.00 9.95
C ARG A 177 20.49 11.50 8.91
N GLU A 178 20.69 10.20 8.81
CA GLU A 178 21.62 9.60 7.85
C GLU A 178 21.17 9.86 6.40
N ASN A 179 19.90 9.75 6.10
CA ASN A 179 19.33 10.08 4.80
C ASN A 179 19.44 11.59 4.49
N LEU A 180 19.05 12.46 5.42
CA LEU A 180 19.14 13.92 5.27
C LEU A 180 20.58 14.40 5.04
N ARG A 181 21.59 13.82 5.72
CA ARG A 181 23.01 14.14 5.52
C ARG A 181 23.50 13.85 4.10
N ARG A 182 22.86 12.88 3.43
CA ARG A 182 23.16 12.49 2.05
C ARG A 182 22.32 13.24 1.02
N GLY A 183 21.46 14.16 1.47
CA GLY A 183 20.63 15.00 0.59
C GLY A 183 19.32 14.35 0.12
N SER A 184 18.96 13.19 0.68
CA SER A 184 17.67 12.56 0.42
C SER A 184 16.51 13.39 0.99
N TYR A 185 15.35 13.35 0.35
CA TYR A 185 14.10 13.79 0.97
C TYR A 185 13.57 12.73 1.94
N ILE A 186 12.95 13.18 3.02
CA ILE A 186 12.25 12.33 3.96
C ILE A 186 10.75 12.59 3.83
N LEU A 187 10.03 11.55 3.47
CA LEU A 187 8.58 11.55 3.46
C LEU A 187 8.10 10.96 4.80
N ILE A 188 7.63 11.83 5.69
CA ILE A 188 7.19 11.43 7.04
C ILE A 188 5.80 10.83 6.93
N ARG A 189 5.72 9.53 7.21
CA ARG A 189 4.55 8.71 7.00
C ARG A 189 3.58 8.74 8.19
N GLU A 190 2.27 8.85 7.87
CA GLU A 190 1.17 8.63 8.82
C GLU A 190 0.03 7.90 8.08
N GLY A 191 0.24 6.63 7.84
CA GLY A 191 -0.69 5.72 7.18
C GLY A 191 -1.59 4.96 8.16
N SER A 192 -2.18 3.88 7.70
CA SER A 192 -2.92 2.92 8.54
C SER A 192 -1.97 1.89 9.16
N ALA A 193 -1.10 1.30 8.35
CA ALA A 193 -0.15 0.28 8.78
C ALA A 193 1.05 0.87 9.53
N ALA A 194 1.54 2.03 9.12
CA ALA A 194 2.74 2.64 9.67
C ALA A 194 2.54 4.12 10.01
N LYS A 195 2.79 4.49 11.27
CA LYS A 195 2.56 5.81 11.86
C LYS A 195 3.86 6.36 12.45
N ASN A 196 4.69 6.99 11.59
CA ASN A 196 6.02 7.46 11.97
C ASN A 196 6.08 8.97 12.30
N LEU A 197 4.99 9.73 12.08
CA LEU A 197 4.97 11.18 12.25
C LEU A 197 5.42 11.60 13.65
N ARG A 198 4.87 10.98 14.70
CA ARG A 198 5.22 11.33 16.09
C ARG A 198 6.68 11.08 16.42
N THR A 199 7.27 10.04 15.85
CA THR A 199 8.68 9.66 16.06
C THR A 199 9.64 10.58 15.31
N LEU A 200 9.31 10.93 14.05
CA LEU A 200 10.24 11.65 13.19
C LEU A 200 10.11 13.17 13.26
N LEU A 201 8.93 13.69 13.59
CA LEU A 201 8.69 15.13 13.64
C LEU A 201 9.68 15.91 14.52
N PRO A 202 10.11 15.40 15.70
CA PRO A 202 11.15 16.05 16.51
C PRO A 202 12.51 16.20 15.81
N GLY A 203 12.76 15.43 14.74
CA GLY A 203 13.97 15.53 13.92
C GLY A 203 13.92 16.64 12.87
N VAL A 204 12.75 17.23 12.61
CA VAL A 204 12.59 18.34 11.68
C VAL A 204 13.05 19.63 12.32
N THR A 205 13.94 20.33 11.66
CA THR A 205 14.53 21.60 12.10
C THR A 205 14.41 22.65 10.99
N PRO A 206 14.53 23.95 11.27
CA PRO A 206 14.55 24.96 10.21
C PRO A 206 15.61 24.72 9.14
N GLY A 207 16.71 24.06 9.48
CA GLY A 207 17.82 23.77 8.56
C GLY A 207 17.55 22.61 7.60
N ASN A 208 16.69 21.68 7.96
CA ASN A 208 16.41 20.48 7.14
C ASN A 208 14.95 20.38 6.66
N ALA A 209 14.06 21.23 7.15
CA ALA A 209 12.63 21.18 6.84
C ALA A 209 12.34 21.16 5.32
N ARG A 210 13.19 21.83 4.50
CA ARG A 210 13.08 21.84 3.03
C ARG A 210 13.22 20.45 2.39
N ARG A 211 13.82 19.50 3.11
CA ARG A 211 14.00 18.11 2.65
C ARG A 211 13.04 17.16 3.37
N CYS A 212 12.02 17.69 4.05
CA CYS A 212 11.01 16.89 4.73
C CYS A 212 9.64 17.18 4.10
N ALA A 213 8.86 16.15 3.87
CA ALA A 213 7.47 16.23 3.43
C ALA A 213 6.62 15.20 4.20
N PHE A 214 5.30 15.26 4.09
CA PHE A 214 4.41 14.25 4.66
C PHE A 214 3.93 13.29 3.57
N CYS A 215 3.60 12.04 3.91
CA CYS A 215 2.95 11.08 3.04
C CYS A 215 1.98 10.18 3.81
N CYS A 216 1.07 9.53 3.10
CA CYS A 216 0.12 8.59 3.68
C CYS A 216 0.60 7.15 3.58
N ASP A 217 1.22 6.76 2.46
CA ASP A 217 1.47 5.37 2.14
C ASP A 217 0.14 4.57 2.10
N ASP A 218 0.05 3.41 2.71
CA ASP A 218 -1.20 2.67 2.88
C ASP A 218 -2.16 3.40 3.82
N ARG A 219 -3.30 3.86 3.29
CA ARG A 219 -4.34 4.48 4.11
C ARG A 219 -5.71 3.90 3.80
N HIS A 220 -6.23 3.18 4.78
CA HIS A 220 -7.52 2.50 4.71
C HIS A 220 -8.70 3.48 4.75
N ILE A 221 -9.81 3.05 4.17
CA ILE A 221 -11.04 3.86 4.11
C ILE A 221 -11.52 4.29 5.51
N GLU A 222 -11.42 3.44 6.52
CA GLU A 222 -11.84 3.77 7.89
C GLU A 222 -11.07 4.94 8.47
N ASP A 223 -9.74 4.95 8.30
CA ASP A 223 -8.89 6.04 8.77
C ASP A 223 -9.12 7.34 7.98
N ILE A 224 -9.45 7.26 6.67
CA ILE A 224 -9.81 8.43 5.90
C ILE A 224 -11.13 9.02 6.39
N VAL A 225 -12.11 8.18 6.66
CA VAL A 225 -13.44 8.61 7.12
C VAL A 225 -13.39 9.14 8.56
N SER A 226 -12.62 8.50 9.46
CA SER A 226 -12.55 8.90 10.87
C SER A 226 -11.63 10.09 11.13
N ASP A 227 -10.42 10.04 10.58
CA ASP A 227 -9.34 10.97 10.88
C ASP A 227 -9.13 12.03 9.80
N GLY A 228 -9.57 11.74 8.58
CA GLY A 228 -9.26 12.54 7.41
C GLY A 228 -8.02 12.06 6.67
N HIS A 229 -7.49 12.91 5.80
CA HIS A 229 -6.35 12.60 4.95
C HIS A 229 -5.15 13.47 5.34
N MET A 230 -4.72 14.38 4.47
CA MET A 230 -3.55 15.23 4.77
C MET A 230 -3.84 16.35 5.77
N ASP A 231 -5.08 16.74 5.93
CA ASP A 231 -5.51 17.61 7.02
C ASP A 231 -5.23 17.00 8.41
N ASN A 232 -5.28 15.66 8.53
CA ASN A 232 -4.86 14.96 9.74
C ASN A 232 -3.37 15.13 10.04
N HIS A 233 -2.50 15.00 9.03
CA HIS A 233 -1.06 15.22 9.20
C HIS A 233 -0.77 16.65 9.71
N LEU A 234 -1.46 17.64 9.15
CA LEU A 234 -1.34 19.03 9.59
C LEU A 234 -1.79 19.22 11.05
N ARG A 235 -2.94 18.65 11.42
CA ARG A 235 -3.44 18.69 12.81
C ARG A 235 -2.47 18.07 13.79
N LEU A 236 -1.94 16.90 13.46
CA LEU A 236 -0.98 16.18 14.30
C LEU A 236 0.32 16.97 14.45
N ALA A 237 0.90 17.44 13.34
CA ALA A 237 2.17 18.18 13.36
C ALA A 237 2.06 19.48 14.14
N VAL A 238 1.01 20.28 13.92
CA VAL A 238 0.78 21.53 14.64
C VAL A 238 0.41 21.27 16.11
N GLY A 239 -0.35 20.20 16.38
CA GLY A 239 -0.65 19.77 17.75
C GLY A 239 0.59 19.37 18.54
N MET A 240 1.66 18.95 17.88
CA MET A 240 2.98 18.67 18.46
C MET A 240 3.89 19.92 18.53
N GLY A 241 3.40 21.09 18.13
CA GLY A 241 4.12 22.37 18.25
C GLY A 241 4.88 22.81 17.00
N MET A 242 4.69 22.15 15.84
CA MET A 242 5.26 22.62 14.58
C MET A 242 4.58 23.94 14.16
N ASP A 243 5.34 24.86 13.58
CA ASP A 243 4.78 26.06 12.95
C ASP A 243 3.81 25.68 11.83
N PRO A 244 2.58 26.23 11.80
CA PRO A 244 1.58 25.85 10.82
C PRO A 244 2.01 26.11 9.37
N VAL A 245 2.74 27.19 9.12
CA VAL A 245 3.22 27.52 7.76
C VAL A 245 4.28 26.52 7.32
N GLN A 246 5.15 26.10 8.24
CA GLN A 246 6.13 25.05 7.98
C GLN A 246 5.42 23.71 7.69
N ALA A 247 4.42 23.34 8.48
CA ALA A 247 3.64 22.11 8.27
C ALA A 247 2.95 22.14 6.88
N ILE A 248 2.30 23.25 6.53
CA ILE A 248 1.69 23.43 5.20
C ILE A 248 2.76 23.32 4.10
N THR A 249 3.92 23.94 4.27
CA THR A 249 5.01 23.89 3.28
C THR A 249 5.49 22.46 3.06
N MET A 250 5.64 21.67 4.12
CA MET A 250 5.99 20.23 4.05
C MET A 250 4.89 19.42 3.36
N CYS A 251 3.64 19.83 3.56
CA CYS A 251 2.47 19.20 2.96
C CYS A 251 2.25 19.59 1.50
N THR A 252 2.86 20.65 1.00
CA THR A 252 2.61 21.24 -0.32
C THR A 252 3.89 21.42 -1.12
N LEU A 253 4.61 22.52 -0.95
CA LEU A 253 5.76 22.89 -1.78
C LEU A 253 6.91 21.87 -1.72
N ASN A 254 7.24 21.34 -0.53
CA ASN A 254 8.34 20.38 -0.40
C ASN A 254 8.02 19.06 -1.11
N ALA A 255 6.78 18.57 -0.97
CA ALA A 255 6.32 17.39 -1.71
C ALA A 255 6.36 17.66 -3.22
N ALA A 256 5.95 18.88 -3.63
CA ALA A 256 6.07 19.39 -4.99
C ALA A 256 7.46 19.21 -5.56
N GLU A 257 8.42 19.76 -4.86
CA GLU A 257 9.81 19.76 -5.26
C GLU A 257 10.40 18.34 -5.25
N CYS A 258 10.02 17.50 -4.28
CA CYS A 258 10.45 16.11 -4.18
C CYS A 258 10.11 15.30 -5.45
N PHE A 259 8.88 15.45 -5.95
CA PHE A 259 8.40 14.73 -7.14
C PHE A 259 8.53 15.51 -8.46
N GLY A 260 9.27 16.62 -8.46
CA GLY A 260 9.60 17.39 -9.66
C GLY A 260 8.44 18.17 -10.28
N LEU A 261 7.42 18.49 -9.51
CA LEU A 261 6.13 19.03 -9.97
C LEU A 261 6.11 20.57 -9.84
N ARG A 262 6.51 21.24 -10.90
CA ARG A 262 6.92 22.66 -10.89
C ARG A 262 5.78 23.68 -10.81
N ASN A 263 4.58 23.31 -11.24
CA ASN A 263 3.41 24.20 -11.31
C ASN A 263 2.51 24.14 -10.08
N LYS A 264 2.90 23.36 -9.05
CA LYS A 264 2.06 23.10 -7.88
C LYS A 264 2.73 23.46 -6.54
N GLY A 265 2.02 23.20 -5.45
CA GLY A 265 2.50 23.34 -4.08
C GLY A 265 2.58 24.78 -3.54
N ALA A 266 2.20 25.79 -4.33
CA ALA A 266 2.14 27.18 -3.87
C ALA A 266 1.15 28.01 -4.70
N ILE A 267 0.57 29.04 -4.08
CA ILE A 267 -0.25 30.05 -4.77
C ILE A 267 0.72 31.12 -5.32
N ALA A 268 1.03 31.04 -6.61
CA ALA A 268 1.94 31.97 -7.26
C ALA A 268 1.62 32.08 -8.77
N PRO A 269 2.03 33.17 -9.45
CA PRO A 269 1.90 33.28 -10.91
C PRO A 269 2.58 32.11 -11.62
N GLY A 270 1.92 31.51 -12.61
CA GLY A 270 2.40 30.37 -13.37
C GLY A 270 2.24 29.01 -12.69
N ARG A 271 1.58 28.97 -11.53
CA ARG A 271 1.16 27.72 -10.86
C ARG A 271 -0.33 27.50 -11.01
N ASP A 272 -0.75 26.27 -10.87
CA ASP A 272 -2.17 25.91 -10.94
C ASP A 272 -2.93 26.48 -9.73
N ALA A 273 -4.18 26.87 -9.98
CA ALA A 273 -5.03 27.45 -8.95
C ALA A 273 -5.72 26.36 -8.12
N ASP A 274 -4.90 25.52 -7.48
CA ASP A 274 -5.34 24.49 -6.54
C ASP A 274 -5.09 25.00 -5.11
N PHE A 275 -6.16 25.24 -4.36
CA PHE A 275 -6.05 25.78 -3.02
C PHE A 275 -7.28 25.42 -2.17
N ILE A 276 -7.10 25.52 -0.86
CA ILE A 276 -8.16 25.27 0.11
C ILE A 276 -8.39 26.49 0.99
N LEU A 277 -9.61 26.61 1.50
CA LEU A 277 -9.94 27.54 2.58
C LEU A 277 -10.20 26.74 3.86
N VAL A 278 -9.53 27.08 4.93
CA VAL A 278 -9.68 26.46 6.25
C VAL A 278 -10.17 27.47 7.28
N ASP A 279 -10.84 26.99 8.34
CA ASP A 279 -11.33 27.87 9.41
C ASP A 279 -10.19 28.50 10.19
N ASP A 280 -9.17 27.68 10.52
CA ASP A 280 -8.00 28.12 11.28
C ASP A 280 -6.79 27.18 11.00
N LEU A 281 -5.62 27.61 11.45
CA LEU A 281 -4.36 26.86 11.27
C LEU A 281 -4.02 25.91 12.45
N LYS A 282 -5.00 25.49 13.23
CA LYS A 282 -4.86 24.48 14.28
C LYS A 282 -5.71 23.25 14.00
N ALA A 283 -7.01 23.45 13.83
CA ALA A 283 -7.95 22.38 13.51
C ALA A 283 -7.92 21.98 12.04
N PHE A 284 -7.46 22.87 11.15
CA PHE A 284 -7.39 22.65 9.70
C PHE A 284 -8.72 22.14 9.12
N ARG A 285 -9.84 22.60 9.66
CA ARG A 285 -11.14 22.24 9.13
C ARG A 285 -11.29 22.85 7.74
N VAL A 286 -11.32 21.99 6.73
CA VAL A 286 -11.45 22.40 5.33
C VAL A 286 -12.88 22.86 5.04
N ARG A 287 -13.03 24.08 4.56
CA ARG A 287 -14.32 24.69 4.20
C ARG A 287 -14.59 24.62 2.70
N LYS A 288 -13.58 24.93 1.90
CA LYS A 288 -13.70 24.95 0.44
C LYS A 288 -12.43 24.39 -0.20
N VAL A 289 -12.61 23.66 -1.27
CA VAL A 289 -11.53 23.10 -2.08
C VAL A 289 -11.69 23.57 -3.51
N PHE A 290 -10.62 24.10 -4.06
CA PHE A 290 -10.55 24.55 -5.45
C PHE A 290 -9.46 23.74 -6.17
N THR A 291 -9.79 23.27 -7.38
CA THR A 291 -8.83 22.71 -8.33
C THR A 291 -8.97 23.42 -9.68
N ALA A 292 -7.86 23.79 -10.28
CA ALA A 292 -7.82 24.60 -11.51
C ALA A 292 -8.75 25.85 -11.42
N GLY A 293 -8.81 26.48 -10.25
CA GLY A 293 -9.65 27.66 -9.98
C GLY A 293 -11.15 27.39 -9.84
N ARG A 294 -11.60 26.15 -9.92
CA ARG A 294 -13.02 25.77 -9.77
C ARG A 294 -13.29 25.26 -8.36
N LEU A 295 -14.38 25.70 -7.75
CA LEU A 295 -14.86 25.15 -6.48
C LEU A 295 -15.34 23.70 -6.70
N ILE A 296 -14.70 22.76 -6.04
CA ILE A 296 -14.94 21.32 -6.20
C ILE A 296 -15.60 20.71 -4.97
N ALA A 297 -15.24 21.17 -3.78
CA ALA A 297 -15.87 20.70 -2.55
C ALA A 297 -16.10 21.85 -1.57
N GLU A 298 -17.15 21.74 -0.76
CA GLU A 298 -17.53 22.69 0.27
C GLU A 298 -18.13 21.96 1.46
N ASP A 299 -17.70 22.33 2.67
CA ASP A 299 -18.20 21.82 3.95
C ASP A 299 -18.29 20.28 4.01
N GLY A 300 -17.23 19.61 3.59
CA GLY A 300 -17.13 18.15 3.62
C GLY A 300 -17.86 17.42 2.49
N ARG A 301 -18.35 18.14 1.47
CA ARG A 301 -19.09 17.54 0.35
C ARG A 301 -18.48 17.91 -0.99
N VAL A 302 -18.32 16.94 -1.86
CA VAL A 302 -17.97 17.18 -3.27
C VAL A 302 -19.20 17.72 -4.01
N LEU A 303 -19.00 18.75 -4.83
CA LEU A 303 -20.07 19.48 -5.53
C LEU A 303 -20.27 19.06 -6.99
N ILE A 304 -19.43 18.18 -7.49
CA ILE A 304 -19.46 17.72 -8.88
C ILE A 304 -19.55 16.18 -8.92
N PRO A 305 -20.11 15.61 -9.99
CA PRO A 305 -20.09 14.17 -10.18
C PRO A 305 -18.64 13.65 -10.28
N LEU A 306 -18.41 12.50 -9.68
CA LEU A 306 -17.15 11.74 -9.77
C LEU A 306 -17.49 10.34 -10.30
N ASP A 307 -17.28 10.15 -11.57
CA ASP A 307 -17.57 8.90 -12.25
C ASP A 307 -16.27 8.18 -12.59
N ASP A 308 -16.28 6.86 -12.45
CA ASP A 308 -15.21 6.02 -12.98
C ASP A 308 -15.20 6.14 -14.52
N ALA A 309 -14.01 6.12 -15.13
CA ALA A 309 -13.90 6.17 -16.57
C ALA A 309 -14.66 4.98 -17.21
N ALA A 310 -15.18 5.19 -18.42
CA ALA A 310 -15.89 4.16 -19.19
C ALA A 310 -14.98 2.98 -19.60
N ALA A 311 -13.66 3.11 -19.48
CA ALA A 311 -12.73 2.01 -19.65
C ALA A 311 -12.99 0.95 -18.56
N GLY A 312 -13.31 -0.27 -19.01
CA GLY A 312 -13.69 -1.36 -18.11
C GLY A 312 -12.67 -1.60 -17.02
N ALA A 313 -13.16 -1.68 -15.78
CA ALA A 313 -12.32 -2.06 -14.65
C ALA A 313 -11.75 -3.47 -14.88
N PRO A 314 -10.47 -3.71 -14.55
CA PRO A 314 -9.90 -5.05 -14.63
C PRO A 314 -10.62 -5.97 -13.64
N SER A 315 -11.40 -6.88 -14.20
CA SER A 315 -12.21 -7.87 -13.50
C SER A 315 -11.70 -9.28 -13.83
N HIS A 316 -12.28 -10.30 -13.19
CA HIS A 316 -11.89 -11.69 -13.41
C HIS A 316 -10.42 -11.99 -13.06
N SER A 317 -9.98 -11.48 -11.92
CA SER A 317 -8.62 -11.65 -11.40
C SER A 317 -8.41 -12.94 -10.60
N ILE A 318 -9.43 -13.82 -10.48
CA ILE A 318 -9.32 -15.05 -9.70
C ILE A 318 -9.39 -16.27 -10.63
N HIS A 319 -8.25 -16.91 -10.80
CA HIS A 319 -8.05 -18.08 -11.64
C HIS A 319 -7.59 -19.27 -10.80
N LEU A 320 -8.48 -19.76 -9.93
CA LEU A 320 -8.17 -20.89 -9.07
C LEU A 320 -8.21 -22.22 -9.79
N LYS A 321 -7.30 -23.12 -9.42
CA LYS A 321 -7.49 -24.55 -9.60
C LYS A 321 -8.43 -25.04 -8.49
N PRO A 322 -9.44 -25.89 -8.82
CA PRO A 322 -10.34 -26.41 -7.79
C PRO A 322 -9.56 -27.05 -6.64
N LEU A 323 -9.90 -26.66 -5.42
CA LEU A 323 -9.30 -27.21 -4.20
C LEU A 323 -10.05 -28.49 -3.80
N ALA A 324 -9.32 -29.53 -3.47
CA ALA A 324 -9.87 -30.75 -2.86
C ALA A 324 -10.23 -30.48 -1.39
N GLU A 325 -11.08 -31.32 -0.81
CA GLU A 325 -11.51 -31.20 0.59
C GLU A 325 -10.33 -31.30 1.59
N ASP A 326 -9.31 -32.05 1.22
CA ASP A 326 -8.08 -32.27 2.01
C ASP A 326 -6.94 -31.32 1.61
N ALA A 327 -7.17 -30.32 0.74
CA ALA A 327 -6.14 -29.41 0.25
C ALA A 327 -5.40 -28.65 1.35
N LEU A 328 -6.05 -28.41 2.49
CA LEU A 328 -5.48 -27.71 3.64
C LEU A 328 -4.90 -28.63 4.72
N SER A 329 -4.76 -29.92 4.43
CA SER A 329 -4.12 -30.87 5.34
C SER A 329 -2.66 -30.50 5.55
N LEU A 330 -2.23 -30.39 6.83
CA LEU A 330 -0.88 -30.02 7.23
C LEU A 330 -0.26 -31.14 8.09
N PRO A 331 0.46 -32.10 7.50
CA PRO A 331 1.10 -33.16 8.28
C PRO A 331 2.28 -32.61 9.09
N VAL A 332 2.34 -32.98 10.39
CA VAL A 332 3.44 -32.65 11.30
C VAL A 332 3.81 -33.93 12.08
N ARG A 333 4.82 -34.64 11.61
CA ARG A 333 5.20 -35.99 12.13
C ARG A 333 6.10 -35.91 13.34
N THR A 334 6.90 -34.84 13.45
CA THR A 334 7.83 -34.64 14.56
C THR A 334 7.16 -34.17 15.86
N GLY A 335 5.90 -33.75 15.78
CA GLY A 335 5.20 -33.09 16.88
C GLY A 335 5.71 -31.69 17.19
N LYS A 336 6.57 -31.13 16.33
CA LYS A 336 7.05 -29.74 16.42
C LYS A 336 6.89 -28.99 15.11
N ALA A 337 6.43 -27.76 15.18
CA ALA A 337 6.21 -26.90 14.00
C ALA A 337 6.90 -25.55 14.14
N ARG A 338 7.35 -25.01 12.99
CA ARG A 338 7.67 -23.59 12.85
C ARG A 338 6.39 -22.80 12.71
N VAL A 339 6.29 -21.75 13.52
CA VAL A 339 5.08 -20.95 13.68
C VAL A 339 5.41 -19.49 13.45
N ILE A 340 4.57 -18.77 12.72
CA ILE A 340 4.66 -17.33 12.53
C ILE A 340 4.06 -16.68 13.78
N GLY A 341 4.90 -16.05 14.61
CA GLY A 341 4.47 -15.28 15.78
C GLY A 341 4.08 -13.86 15.37
N ILE A 342 2.84 -13.47 15.64
CA ILE A 342 2.33 -12.12 15.40
C ILE A 342 2.73 -11.21 16.56
N GLU A 343 3.27 -10.04 16.24
CA GLU A 343 3.53 -8.97 17.19
C GLU A 343 2.40 -7.93 17.08
N PRO A 344 1.67 -7.63 18.16
CA PRO A 344 0.61 -6.64 18.12
C PRO A 344 1.09 -5.26 17.61
N ALA A 345 0.27 -4.61 16.79
CA ALA A 345 0.55 -3.32 16.19
C ALA A 345 1.89 -3.25 15.39
N SER A 346 2.34 -4.39 14.85
CA SER A 346 3.56 -4.51 14.06
C SER A 346 3.33 -5.37 12.81
N LEU A 347 4.05 -5.06 11.73
CA LEU A 347 4.12 -5.91 10.53
C LEU A 347 5.25 -6.93 10.62
N VAL A 348 6.16 -6.74 11.56
CA VAL A 348 7.24 -7.69 11.86
C VAL A 348 6.66 -8.92 12.56
N THR A 349 7.12 -10.09 12.17
CA THR A 349 6.72 -11.36 12.78
C THR A 349 7.92 -12.05 13.40
N LYS A 350 7.68 -13.03 14.27
CA LYS A 350 8.73 -13.89 14.87
C LYS A 350 8.73 -15.27 14.25
N SER A 351 9.92 -15.85 14.14
CA SER A 351 10.10 -17.26 13.80
C SER A 351 10.15 -18.09 15.09
N LEU A 352 9.04 -18.76 15.39
CA LEU A 352 8.89 -19.54 16.62
C LEU A 352 8.91 -21.04 16.29
N VAL A 353 9.24 -21.86 17.29
CA VAL A 353 9.05 -23.32 17.27
C VAL A 353 8.11 -23.69 18.41
N ARG A 354 7.09 -24.51 18.13
CA ARG A 354 6.11 -24.98 19.11
C ARG A 354 5.93 -26.48 19.02
N GLU A 355 5.68 -27.09 20.15
CA GLU A 355 5.10 -28.47 20.19
C GLU A 355 3.64 -28.37 19.74
N VAL A 356 3.21 -29.26 18.87
CA VAL A 356 1.87 -29.31 18.32
C VAL A 356 1.26 -30.68 18.40
N ASN A 357 -0.02 -30.74 18.68
CA ASN A 357 -0.83 -31.96 18.65
C ASN A 357 -1.41 -32.15 17.24
N THR A 358 -1.48 -33.40 16.81
CA THR A 358 -2.04 -33.80 15.53
C THR A 358 -3.24 -34.72 15.72
N ASP A 359 -4.06 -34.83 14.70
CA ASP A 359 -5.11 -35.86 14.65
C ASP A 359 -4.55 -37.25 14.37
N ASP A 360 -5.43 -38.28 14.28
CA ASP A 360 -5.06 -39.65 14.00
C ASP A 360 -4.35 -39.85 12.65
N ALA A 361 -4.50 -38.93 11.71
CA ALA A 361 -3.80 -38.93 10.43
C ALA A 361 -2.42 -38.24 10.50
N GLY A 362 -2.04 -37.70 11.66
CA GLY A 362 -0.80 -36.96 11.87
C GLY A 362 -0.84 -35.53 11.31
N CYS A 363 -2.02 -34.94 11.13
CA CYS A 363 -2.21 -33.60 10.61
C CYS A 363 -2.50 -32.60 11.74
N PHE A 364 -1.93 -31.40 11.64
CA PHE A 364 -2.18 -30.28 12.55
C PHE A 364 -3.65 -29.88 12.54
N GLN A 365 -4.23 -29.69 13.72
CA GLN A 365 -5.59 -29.19 13.93
C GLN A 365 -5.57 -28.05 14.96
N SER A 366 -6.09 -26.85 14.59
CA SER A 366 -6.14 -25.72 15.53
C SER A 366 -6.96 -26.05 16.79
N ALA A 367 -8.01 -26.85 16.67
CA ALA A 367 -8.84 -27.29 17.80
C ALA A 367 -8.05 -28.09 18.87
N LEU A 368 -6.97 -28.77 18.49
CA LEU A 368 -6.06 -29.50 19.39
C LEU A 368 -4.93 -28.62 19.93
N ASN A 369 -4.79 -27.40 19.45
CA ASN A 369 -3.68 -26.49 19.72
C ASN A 369 -4.17 -25.07 20.04
N PRO A 370 -4.74 -24.86 21.24
CA PRO A 370 -5.25 -23.54 21.63
C PRO A 370 -4.24 -22.41 21.45
N GLY A 371 -4.64 -21.31 20.81
CA GLY A 371 -3.78 -20.17 20.51
C GLY A 371 -3.01 -20.27 19.19
N LEU A 372 -3.09 -21.41 18.49
CA LEU A 372 -2.50 -21.61 17.17
C LEU A 372 -3.60 -21.67 16.10
N THR A 373 -3.46 -20.87 15.05
CA THR A 373 -4.43 -20.77 13.94
C THR A 373 -3.75 -21.26 12.65
N LYS A 374 -4.45 -22.06 11.85
CA LYS A 374 -3.97 -22.46 10.52
C LYS A 374 -4.06 -21.26 9.57
N ILE A 375 -3.05 -21.09 8.71
CA ILE A 375 -3.03 -20.11 7.61
C ILE A 375 -2.66 -20.81 6.31
N ALA A 376 -3.24 -20.37 5.20
CA ALA A 376 -2.84 -20.79 3.87
C ALA A 376 -2.77 -19.61 2.90
N VAL A 377 -1.82 -19.68 1.95
CA VAL A 377 -1.69 -18.77 0.81
C VAL A 377 -1.89 -19.55 -0.47
N ILE A 378 -2.86 -19.15 -1.29
CA ILE A 378 -3.32 -19.89 -2.46
C ILE A 378 -3.09 -19.03 -3.70
N GLU A 379 -2.32 -19.54 -4.67
CA GLU A 379 -2.09 -18.87 -5.93
C GLU A 379 -3.40 -18.70 -6.71
N ARG A 380 -3.71 -17.44 -7.11
CA ARG A 380 -4.97 -17.09 -7.77
C ARG A 380 -4.85 -16.56 -9.19
N HIS A 381 -3.64 -16.40 -9.72
CA HIS A 381 -3.42 -15.69 -10.98
C HIS A 381 -3.34 -16.61 -12.20
N LYS A 382 -2.65 -17.75 -12.08
CA LYS A 382 -2.23 -18.61 -13.22
C LYS A 382 -2.75 -20.05 -13.14
N ARG A 383 -3.68 -20.33 -12.24
CA ARG A 383 -4.26 -21.68 -12.01
C ARG A 383 -3.20 -22.76 -11.79
N THR A 384 -2.09 -22.43 -11.17
CA THR A 384 -1.00 -23.40 -10.93
C THR A 384 -1.39 -24.45 -9.90
N GLY A 385 -2.28 -24.09 -8.98
CA GLY A 385 -2.65 -24.90 -7.82
C GLY A 385 -1.59 -24.90 -6.74
N LYS A 386 -0.63 -23.97 -6.77
CA LYS A 386 0.31 -23.78 -5.67
C LYS A 386 -0.41 -23.30 -4.42
N LEU A 387 -0.04 -23.87 -3.30
CA LEU A 387 -0.65 -23.65 -2.00
C LEU A 387 0.41 -23.80 -0.92
N GLY A 388 0.70 -22.72 -0.18
CA GLY A 388 1.51 -22.77 1.03
C GLY A 388 0.61 -22.84 2.26
N ILE A 389 0.96 -23.67 3.25
CA ILE A 389 0.26 -23.80 4.53
C ILE A 389 1.23 -23.52 5.65
N GLY A 390 0.78 -22.84 6.69
CA GLY A 390 1.54 -22.50 7.88
C GLY A 390 0.66 -22.43 9.13
N ILE A 391 1.27 -21.98 10.21
CA ILE A 391 0.62 -21.83 11.52
C ILE A 391 0.94 -20.42 12.05
N LEU A 392 -0.09 -19.72 12.55
CA LEU A 392 0.01 -18.44 13.25
C LEU A 392 -0.09 -18.65 14.75
N GLU A 393 0.67 -17.88 15.53
CA GLU A 393 0.48 -17.69 16.97
C GLU A 393 0.18 -16.21 17.24
N GLY A 394 -0.82 -15.93 18.07
CA GLY A 394 -1.21 -14.56 18.44
C GLY A 394 -2.32 -13.95 17.57
N TYR A 395 -2.80 -14.65 16.52
CA TYR A 395 -3.93 -14.17 15.73
C TYR A 395 -5.27 -14.36 16.45
N GLY A 396 -5.40 -15.41 17.28
CA GLY A 396 -6.51 -15.61 18.20
C GLY A 396 -7.83 -16.07 17.58
N LEU A 397 -7.88 -16.33 16.27
CA LEU A 397 -9.10 -16.71 15.57
C LEU A 397 -9.63 -18.08 16.01
N THR A 398 -10.91 -18.13 16.35
CA THR A 398 -11.63 -19.34 16.75
C THR A 398 -13.06 -19.34 16.17
N GLY A 399 -13.61 -20.53 15.89
CA GLY A 399 -15.00 -20.72 15.47
C GLY A 399 -15.28 -20.34 14.03
N GLY A 400 -14.26 -20.31 13.14
CA GLY A 400 -14.49 -19.99 11.75
C GLY A 400 -13.25 -19.69 10.94
N ALA A 401 -13.40 -18.81 9.93
CA ALA A 401 -12.31 -18.44 9.04
C ALA A 401 -12.43 -17.00 8.51
N ILE A 402 -11.30 -16.40 8.18
CA ILE A 402 -11.20 -15.14 7.41
C ILE A 402 -10.33 -15.39 6.18
N ALA A 403 -10.79 -14.89 5.02
CA ALA A 403 -10.04 -14.94 3.77
C ALA A 403 -10.06 -13.57 3.08
N THR A 404 -8.97 -13.22 2.40
CA THR A 404 -8.87 -11.99 1.61
C THR A 404 -8.01 -12.18 0.37
N THR A 405 -8.28 -11.37 -0.65
CA THR A 405 -7.43 -11.20 -1.83
C THR A 405 -6.47 -10.02 -1.70
N ILE A 406 -6.59 -9.22 -0.65
CA ILE A 406 -5.58 -8.22 -0.29
C ILE A 406 -4.49 -8.96 0.49
N SER A 407 -3.34 -9.17 -0.16
CA SER A 407 -2.23 -9.98 0.36
C SER A 407 -0.92 -9.48 -0.25
N HIS A 408 -0.31 -8.53 0.43
CA HIS A 408 0.85 -7.79 -0.08
C HIS A 408 2.04 -8.70 -0.42
N ASP A 409 2.74 -8.45 -1.56
CA ASP A 409 2.34 -7.54 -2.66
C ASP A 409 1.80 -8.34 -3.85
N SER A 410 1.97 -9.68 -3.83
CA SER A 410 1.54 -10.56 -4.93
C SER A 410 0.02 -10.75 -5.01
N HIS A 411 -0.71 -10.38 -3.97
CA HIS A 411 -2.17 -10.46 -3.85
C HIS A 411 -2.76 -11.83 -4.19
N ASN A 412 -2.10 -12.88 -3.74
CA ASN A 412 -2.67 -14.21 -3.69
C ASN A 412 -3.77 -14.28 -2.63
N ILE A 413 -4.63 -15.31 -2.66
CA ILE A 413 -5.60 -15.49 -1.58
C ILE A 413 -4.86 -15.89 -0.32
N VAL A 414 -5.07 -15.17 0.77
CA VAL A 414 -4.67 -15.59 2.12
C VAL A 414 -5.93 -15.93 2.92
N VAL A 415 -5.89 -17.06 3.62
CA VAL A 415 -6.98 -17.53 4.48
C VAL A 415 -6.43 -18.04 5.81
N ALA A 416 -7.03 -17.62 6.92
CA ALA A 416 -6.76 -18.16 8.24
C ALA A 416 -8.03 -18.70 8.88
N GLY A 417 -7.93 -19.79 9.64
CA GLY A 417 -9.08 -20.39 10.29
C GLY A 417 -8.69 -21.49 11.28
N ASP A 418 -9.66 -21.87 12.08
CA ASP A 418 -9.52 -22.96 13.03
C ASP A 418 -9.98 -24.31 12.50
N ASN A 419 -10.65 -24.33 11.34
CA ASN A 419 -11.10 -25.56 10.67
C ASN A 419 -11.06 -25.44 9.14
N ASP A 420 -10.71 -26.53 8.46
CA ASP A 420 -10.56 -26.58 7.01
C ASP A 420 -11.86 -26.34 6.23
N PRO A 421 -13.04 -26.84 6.67
CA PRO A 421 -14.31 -26.57 5.97
C PRO A 421 -14.65 -25.08 5.84
N ASP A 422 -14.51 -24.29 6.92
CA ASP A 422 -14.80 -22.85 6.90
C ASP A 422 -13.76 -22.09 6.08
N MET A 423 -12.47 -22.49 6.16
CA MET A 423 -11.41 -21.93 5.31
C MET A 423 -11.70 -22.15 3.82
N LEU A 424 -12.05 -23.38 3.42
CA LEU A 424 -12.40 -23.70 2.03
C LEU A 424 -13.67 -22.98 1.58
N LEU A 425 -14.65 -22.82 2.46
CA LEU A 425 -15.88 -22.05 2.19
C LEU A 425 -15.53 -20.58 1.94
N ALA A 426 -14.73 -19.96 2.81
CA ALA A 426 -14.30 -18.58 2.64
C ALA A 426 -13.56 -18.35 1.31
N VAL A 427 -12.68 -19.27 0.89
CA VAL A 427 -11.97 -19.21 -0.40
C VAL A 427 -12.94 -19.32 -1.60
N ARG A 428 -13.96 -20.20 -1.53
CA ARG A 428 -14.98 -20.32 -2.59
C ARG A 428 -15.78 -19.04 -2.73
N GLU A 429 -16.21 -18.47 -1.62
CA GLU A 429 -16.95 -17.21 -1.60
C GLU A 429 -16.14 -16.05 -2.19
N LEU A 430 -14.84 -15.97 -1.89
CA LEU A 430 -13.92 -14.99 -2.53
C LEU A 430 -13.88 -15.18 -4.04
N ALA A 431 -13.78 -16.43 -4.50
CA ALA A 431 -13.73 -16.72 -5.93
C ALA A 431 -15.03 -16.33 -6.64
N ASP A 432 -16.16 -16.64 -6.03
CA ASP A 432 -17.49 -16.39 -6.61
C ASP A 432 -17.81 -14.88 -6.70
N MET A 433 -17.33 -14.07 -5.76
CA MET A 433 -17.55 -12.61 -5.79
C MET A 433 -16.46 -11.82 -6.53
N GLY A 434 -15.43 -12.49 -7.07
CA GLY A 434 -14.35 -11.84 -7.82
C GLY A 434 -13.25 -11.20 -6.97
N GLY A 435 -13.18 -11.53 -5.68
CA GLY A 435 -12.22 -11.05 -4.69
C GLY A 435 -12.80 -10.11 -3.66
N GLY A 436 -12.02 -9.82 -2.64
CA GLY A 436 -12.41 -8.98 -1.51
C GLY A 436 -12.04 -9.58 -0.16
N ILE A 437 -12.92 -9.42 0.82
CA ILE A 437 -12.77 -9.96 2.18
C ILE A 437 -14.00 -10.82 2.52
N VAL A 438 -13.78 -11.99 3.09
CA VAL A 438 -14.83 -12.90 3.58
C VAL A 438 -14.52 -13.31 5.01
N SER A 439 -15.54 -13.31 5.87
CA SER A 439 -15.47 -13.99 7.16
C SER A 439 -16.61 -15.02 7.28
N VAL A 440 -16.30 -16.17 7.84
CA VAL A 440 -17.22 -17.29 8.08
C VAL A 440 -17.23 -17.60 9.56
N HIS A 441 -18.41 -17.65 10.16
CA HIS A 441 -18.60 -18.08 11.56
C HIS A 441 -19.95 -18.76 11.73
N GLY A 442 -19.95 -20.00 12.25
CA GLY A 442 -21.19 -20.74 12.57
C GLY A 442 -22.16 -20.87 11.38
N GLY A 443 -21.67 -20.94 10.15
CA GLY A 443 -22.46 -20.97 8.92
C GLY A 443 -22.92 -19.59 8.42
N SER A 444 -22.71 -18.51 9.16
CA SER A 444 -22.91 -17.14 8.70
C SER A 444 -21.72 -16.66 7.88
N ILE A 445 -21.98 -15.96 6.78
CA ILE A 445 -20.95 -15.45 5.87
C ILE A 445 -21.12 -13.95 5.71
N ARG A 446 -20.07 -13.17 6.02
CA ARG A 446 -19.97 -11.75 5.69
C ARG A 446 -19.04 -11.55 4.52
N ARG A 447 -19.34 -10.60 3.67
CA ARG A 447 -18.62 -10.35 2.41
C ARG A 447 -18.40 -8.86 2.20
N LEU A 448 -17.19 -8.49 1.80
CA LEU A 448 -16.88 -7.20 1.20
C LEU A 448 -16.33 -7.46 -0.21
N PRO A 449 -17.18 -7.34 -1.25
CA PRO A 449 -16.74 -7.57 -2.63
C PRO A 449 -15.82 -6.44 -3.12
N LEU A 450 -14.68 -6.82 -3.69
CA LEU A 450 -13.70 -5.93 -4.33
C LEU A 450 -13.40 -6.42 -5.75
N PRO A 451 -14.35 -6.30 -6.70
CA PRO A 451 -14.25 -6.93 -8.01
C PRO A 451 -13.21 -6.30 -8.94
N ILE A 452 -12.69 -5.11 -8.62
CA ILE A 452 -11.61 -4.48 -9.40
C ILE A 452 -10.30 -5.08 -8.94
N ALA A 453 -9.74 -5.97 -9.73
CA ALA A 453 -8.50 -6.71 -9.47
C ALA A 453 -8.51 -7.55 -8.16
N GLY A 454 -9.65 -7.69 -7.49
CA GLY A 454 -9.72 -8.27 -6.14
C GLY A 454 -9.22 -7.33 -5.04
N LEU A 455 -9.09 -6.04 -5.32
CA LEU A 455 -8.49 -5.02 -4.43
C LEU A 455 -9.41 -3.84 -4.16
N MET A 456 -10.23 -3.45 -5.14
CA MET A 456 -11.04 -2.23 -5.08
C MET A 456 -12.47 -2.47 -5.54
N THR A 457 -13.33 -1.50 -5.21
CA THR A 457 -14.74 -1.46 -5.66
C THR A 457 -15.15 -0.05 -6.07
N SER A 458 -16.13 0.06 -7.00
CA SER A 458 -16.79 1.33 -7.35
C SER A 458 -18.02 1.61 -6.48
N ALA A 459 -18.29 0.80 -5.46
CA ALA A 459 -19.39 1.02 -4.52
C ALA A 459 -19.23 2.35 -3.76
N ASP A 460 -20.31 2.80 -3.13
CA ASP A 460 -20.28 4.01 -2.30
C ASP A 460 -19.29 3.84 -1.13
N PRO A 461 -18.35 4.75 -0.92
CA PRO A 461 -17.37 4.64 0.15
C PRO A 461 -17.97 4.50 1.55
N GLN A 462 -19.14 5.10 1.82
CA GLN A 462 -19.79 4.99 3.11
C GLN A 462 -20.36 3.57 3.32
N GLU A 463 -20.86 2.94 2.26
CA GLU A 463 -21.31 1.54 2.31
C GLU A 463 -20.12 0.61 2.51
N VAL A 464 -19.02 0.81 1.80
CA VAL A 464 -17.78 0.03 1.96
C VAL A 464 -17.27 0.13 3.40
N ASN A 465 -17.19 1.35 3.93
CA ASN A 465 -16.75 1.59 5.30
C ASN A 465 -17.67 0.93 6.34
N ALA A 466 -18.99 1.00 6.14
CA ALA A 466 -19.95 0.40 7.05
C ALA A 466 -19.85 -1.14 7.06
N VAL A 467 -19.68 -1.76 5.89
CA VAL A 467 -19.50 -3.23 5.79
C VAL A 467 -18.18 -3.65 6.43
N LEU A 468 -17.08 -2.94 6.14
CA LEU A 468 -15.78 -3.23 6.74
C LEU A 468 -15.82 -3.11 8.27
N HIS A 469 -16.44 -2.06 8.79
CA HIS A 469 -16.62 -1.86 10.22
C HIS A 469 -17.44 -3.00 10.88
N ASP A 470 -18.55 -3.42 10.27
CA ASP A 470 -19.34 -4.57 10.76
C ASP A 470 -18.50 -5.85 10.79
N MET A 471 -17.68 -6.08 9.75
CA MET A 471 -16.80 -7.23 9.69
C MET A 471 -15.69 -7.19 10.76
N LEU A 472 -15.13 -6.00 11.06
CA LEU A 472 -14.16 -5.82 12.15
C LEU A 472 -14.76 -6.10 13.52
N VAL A 473 -15.96 -5.58 13.78
CA VAL A 473 -16.69 -5.85 15.02
C VAL A 473 -16.97 -7.36 15.16
N ALA A 474 -17.42 -8.01 14.09
CA ALA A 474 -17.70 -9.44 14.09
C ALA A 474 -16.43 -10.28 14.27
N ALA A 475 -15.31 -9.90 13.67
CA ALA A 475 -14.04 -10.59 13.83
C ALA A 475 -13.57 -10.63 15.31
N ARG A 476 -13.83 -9.57 16.06
CA ARG A 476 -13.55 -9.52 17.50
C ARG A 476 -14.58 -10.26 18.33
N ALA A 477 -15.86 -9.97 18.11
CA ALA A 477 -16.95 -10.49 18.95
C ALA A 477 -17.27 -11.98 18.72
N GLU A 478 -17.16 -12.45 17.47
CA GLU A 478 -17.58 -13.79 17.08
C GLU A 478 -16.39 -14.72 16.82
N LEU A 479 -15.29 -14.20 16.22
CA LEU A 479 -14.11 -14.99 15.90
C LEU A 479 -12.99 -14.87 16.95
N GLY A 480 -13.16 -14.06 17.99
CA GLY A 480 -12.24 -14.00 19.14
C GLY A 480 -10.89 -13.32 18.87
N ILE A 481 -10.73 -12.61 17.77
CA ILE A 481 -9.48 -11.91 17.45
C ILE A 481 -9.23 -10.78 18.48
N PRO A 482 -8.02 -10.69 19.08
CA PRO A 482 -7.70 -9.70 20.10
C PRO A 482 -7.86 -8.24 19.62
N GLU A 483 -8.16 -7.33 20.55
CA GLU A 483 -8.36 -5.90 20.26
C GLU A 483 -7.09 -5.20 19.70
N ASP A 484 -5.92 -5.68 20.06
CA ASP A 484 -4.60 -5.18 19.63
C ASP A 484 -4.10 -5.79 18.32
N VAL A 485 -4.89 -6.68 17.70
CA VAL A 485 -4.65 -7.25 16.36
C VAL A 485 -5.70 -6.70 15.40
N GLU A 486 -5.27 -6.02 14.35
CA GLU A 486 -6.17 -5.65 13.26
C GLU A 486 -6.37 -6.89 12.35
N PRO A 487 -7.60 -7.43 12.23
CA PRO A 487 -7.80 -8.74 11.63
C PRO A 487 -7.36 -8.86 10.17
N PHE A 488 -7.77 -7.91 9.34
CA PHE A 488 -7.63 -8.00 7.88
C PHE A 488 -6.24 -7.53 7.44
N MET A 489 -5.77 -6.41 7.99
CA MET A 489 -4.44 -5.87 7.68
C MET A 489 -3.33 -6.82 8.17
N THR A 490 -3.44 -7.34 9.40
CA THR A 490 -2.46 -8.33 9.90
C THR A 490 -2.37 -9.51 8.95
N LEU A 491 -3.51 -10.05 8.52
CA LEU A 491 -3.54 -11.20 7.62
C LEU A 491 -2.95 -10.87 6.24
N SER A 492 -3.22 -9.67 5.71
CA SER A 492 -2.74 -9.25 4.39
C SER A 492 -1.21 -9.13 4.30
N PHE A 493 -0.52 -8.85 5.40
CA PHE A 493 0.94 -8.77 5.46
C PHE A 493 1.65 -10.09 5.82
N MET A 494 0.91 -11.17 6.07
CA MET A 494 1.52 -12.48 6.36
C MET A 494 2.21 -13.09 5.15
N ALA A 495 1.87 -12.64 3.94
CA ALA A 495 2.43 -13.17 2.69
C ALA A 495 3.60 -12.33 2.13
N LEU A 496 3.98 -11.22 2.73
CA LEU A 496 5.00 -10.31 2.21
C LEU A 496 6.42 -10.72 2.63
N PRO A 497 7.23 -11.34 1.73
CA PRO A 497 8.52 -11.94 2.09
C PRO A 497 9.69 -10.93 2.10
N VAL A 498 9.41 -9.66 2.36
CA VAL A 498 10.41 -8.59 2.54
C VAL A 498 10.41 -8.04 3.98
N ILE A 499 9.38 -8.37 4.78
CA ILE A 499 9.32 -7.96 6.19
C ILE A 499 9.70 -9.16 7.09
N PRO A 500 10.74 -9.06 7.97
CA PRO A 500 11.17 -10.14 8.86
C PRO A 500 10.07 -10.59 9.84
N GLU A 501 10.21 -11.80 10.44
CA GLU A 501 11.23 -12.82 10.22
C GLU A 501 10.73 -13.98 9.36
N LEU A 502 9.48 -14.45 9.60
CA LEU A 502 8.88 -15.62 8.97
C LEU A 502 7.57 -15.24 8.28
N LYS A 503 7.43 -15.58 7.02
CA LYS A 503 6.27 -15.26 6.17
C LYS A 503 5.81 -16.51 5.42
N LEU A 504 4.63 -16.44 4.79
CA LEU A 504 4.07 -17.55 4.03
C LEU A 504 3.73 -17.10 2.62
N THR A 505 4.30 -17.73 1.60
CA THR A 505 3.90 -17.52 0.20
C THR A 505 3.16 -18.75 -0.33
N ALA A 506 2.60 -18.67 -1.53
CA ALA A 506 1.99 -19.83 -2.19
C ALA A 506 3.00 -20.97 -2.45
N ARG A 507 4.31 -20.72 -2.31
CA ARG A 507 5.38 -21.73 -2.45
C ARG A 507 5.78 -22.37 -1.11
N GLY A 508 5.29 -21.86 0.02
CA GLY A 508 5.57 -22.36 1.36
C GLY A 508 6.08 -21.31 2.32
N LEU A 509 6.49 -21.78 3.48
CA LEU A 509 7.00 -20.96 4.58
C LEU A 509 8.39 -20.39 4.22
N PHE A 510 8.55 -19.07 4.39
CA PHE A 510 9.74 -18.33 3.97
C PHE A 510 10.39 -17.61 5.15
N ASN A 511 11.65 -17.87 5.38
CA ASN A 511 12.44 -17.13 6.37
C ASN A 511 13.14 -15.95 5.68
N VAL A 512 12.70 -14.74 6.01
CA VAL A 512 13.19 -13.49 5.41
C VAL A 512 14.64 -13.21 5.78
N ASN A 513 15.07 -13.57 7.00
CA ASN A 513 16.45 -13.32 7.45
C ASN A 513 17.49 -14.16 6.69
N THR A 514 17.10 -15.36 6.22
CA THR A 514 17.98 -16.26 5.46
C THR A 514 17.67 -16.27 3.96
N PHE A 515 16.64 -15.53 3.54
CA PHE A 515 16.13 -15.48 2.16
C PHE A 515 15.91 -16.89 1.56
N SER A 516 15.27 -17.77 2.33
CA SER A 516 15.08 -19.18 1.92
C SER A 516 13.78 -19.78 2.43
N PHE A 517 13.25 -20.73 1.66
CA PHE A 517 12.13 -21.54 2.11
C PHE A 517 12.56 -22.50 3.21
N VAL A 518 11.68 -22.66 4.20
CA VAL A 518 11.88 -23.60 5.33
C VAL A 518 10.66 -24.50 5.47
N GLY A 519 10.87 -25.71 6.01
CA GLY A 519 9.77 -26.62 6.30
C GLY A 519 8.92 -26.13 7.47
N VAL A 520 7.62 -26.41 7.45
CA VAL A 520 6.75 -26.17 8.62
C VAL A 520 7.15 -27.08 9.77
N GLU A 521 7.49 -28.35 9.49
CA GLU A 521 8.05 -29.26 10.48
C GLU A 521 9.38 -28.74 11.00
N ALA A 522 9.55 -28.73 12.32
CA ALA A 522 10.81 -28.42 13.00
C ALA A 522 11.48 -29.69 13.55
N ASP A 523 12.81 -29.65 13.63
CA ASP A 523 13.60 -30.75 14.21
C ASP A 523 13.49 -30.83 15.73
#